data_369e328a702d4ace0724f6b9de3fcd4c
#
_entry.id   369e328a702d4ace0724f6b9de3fcd4c
#
_cell.length_a   1.000
_cell.length_b   1.000
_cell.length_c   1.000
_cell.angle_alpha   90.00
_cell.angle_beta   90.00
_cell.angle_gamma   90.00
#
_symmetry.space_group_name_H-M   'P 1'
#
loop_
_entity.id
_entity.type
_entity.pdbx_description
1 polymer ?
#
loop_
_entity_poly.entity_id
_entity_poly.type
_entity_poly.pdbx_seq_one_letter_code
_entity_poly.pdbx_strand_id
1 'polypeptide(L)'
;MKTKASVLFFLLLAQFSFCQIGGARKNLSGQVRNDLVPVENVIVFNVNSNEGVVVDQFGLFEVKAKVNDTLVFSSLAFKSKKIVLGEGDFIKPKLIVNLDVFTNELAEVLIRAKKELNPIEGNSQRYVDLKFFDDAKSSPKNR
;
A
#
# COMPACT_ATOMS: atom_id res chain seq x y z
N MET A 1 47.70 5.03 -42.12
CA MET A 1 46.42 4.28 -41.97
C MET A 1 45.94 4.22 -40.51
N LYS A 2 46.82 4.19 -39.50
CA LYS A 2 46.45 4.09 -38.08
C LYS A 2 45.72 5.33 -37.53
N THR A 3 46.01 6.53 -38.01
CA THR A 3 45.37 7.78 -37.59
C THR A 3 43.90 7.89 -37.99
N LYS A 4 43.53 7.39 -39.20
CA LYS A 4 42.14 7.41 -39.70
C LYS A 4 41.23 6.45 -38.92
N ALA A 5 41.76 5.30 -38.48
CA ALA A 5 41.03 4.34 -37.64
C ALA A 5 40.79 4.92 -36.21
N SER A 6 41.79 5.66 -35.66
CA SER A 6 41.65 6.28 -34.35
C SER A 6 40.59 7.40 -34.32
N VAL A 7 40.53 8.21 -35.37
CA VAL A 7 39.51 9.26 -35.51
C VAL A 7 38.13 8.66 -35.64
N LEU A 8 37.96 7.59 -36.45
CA LEU A 8 36.69 6.90 -36.59
C LEU A 8 36.19 6.30 -35.22
N PHE A 9 37.11 5.71 -34.45
CA PHE A 9 36.82 5.15 -33.15
C PHE A 9 36.38 6.24 -32.14
N PHE A 10 37.03 7.42 -32.15
CA PHE A 10 36.66 8.55 -31.32
C PHE A 10 35.28 9.13 -31.70
N LEU A 11 34.95 9.16 -32.97
CA LEU A 11 33.69 9.63 -33.51
C LEU A 11 32.55 8.67 -33.11
N LEU A 12 32.82 7.36 -33.06
CA LEU A 12 31.85 6.35 -32.62
C LEU A 12 31.57 6.46 -31.10
N LEU A 13 32.58 6.76 -30.28
CA LEU A 13 32.40 6.99 -28.83
C LEU A 13 31.57 8.23 -28.53
N ALA A 14 31.66 9.27 -29.35
CA ALA A 14 30.89 10.51 -29.18
C ALA A 14 29.35 10.27 -29.35
N GLN A 15 28.94 9.25 -30.09
CA GLN A 15 27.52 8.93 -30.27
C GLN A 15 26.86 8.41 -28.99
N PHE A 16 27.60 7.76 -28.10
CA PHE A 16 27.06 7.26 -26.85
C PHE A 16 26.78 8.34 -25.80
N SER A 17 27.35 9.54 -25.94
CA SER A 17 27.18 10.65 -24.99
C SER A 17 25.82 11.34 -25.10
N PHE A 18 25.08 11.19 -26.18
CA PHE A 18 23.76 11.82 -26.38
C PHE A 18 22.61 11.08 -25.69
N CYS A 19 22.82 9.86 -25.19
CA CYS A 19 21.76 9.07 -24.58
C CYS A 19 21.42 9.46 -23.13
N GLN A 20 22.13 10.43 -22.52
CA GLN A 20 21.96 10.81 -21.11
C GLN A 20 21.08 12.05 -20.89
N ILE A 21 20.34 12.54 -21.88
CA ILE A 21 19.38 13.63 -21.70
C ILE A 21 18.06 13.05 -21.12
N GLY A 22 18.18 12.43 -19.95
CA GLY A 22 17.06 12.25 -19.07
C GLY A 22 16.78 13.58 -18.39
N GLY A 23 15.74 14.34 -18.81
CA GLY A 23 15.42 15.64 -18.24
C GLY A 23 15.48 15.62 -16.72
N ALA A 24 16.16 16.62 -16.11
CA ALA A 24 16.27 16.75 -14.66
C ALA A 24 14.86 16.82 -14.06
N ARG A 25 14.63 16.09 -12.96
CA ARG A 25 13.39 16.20 -12.21
C ARG A 25 13.28 17.57 -11.57
N LYS A 26 12.10 18.16 -11.63
CA LYS A 26 11.76 19.44 -11.01
C LYS A 26 10.94 19.20 -9.76
N ASN A 27 10.97 20.13 -8.83
CA ASN A 27 10.08 20.11 -7.69
C ASN A 27 8.64 20.34 -8.17
N LEU A 28 7.78 19.38 -7.88
CA LEU A 28 6.34 19.44 -8.14
C LEU A 28 5.63 19.60 -6.81
N SER A 29 4.99 20.75 -6.63
CA SER A 29 4.13 21.00 -5.46
C SER A 29 2.72 20.55 -5.74
N GLY A 30 2.09 19.91 -4.76
CA GLY A 30 0.71 19.46 -4.89
C GLY A 30 -0.06 19.55 -3.59
N GLN A 31 -1.36 19.32 -3.71
CA GLN A 31 -2.28 19.27 -2.58
C GLN A 31 -3.22 18.08 -2.74
N VAL A 32 -3.23 17.24 -1.72
CA VAL A 32 -4.23 16.17 -1.57
C VAL A 32 -5.44 16.74 -0.85
N ARG A 33 -6.64 16.39 -1.32
CA ARG A 33 -7.91 16.82 -0.73
C ARG A 33 -8.84 15.64 -0.53
N ASN A 34 -9.63 15.73 0.53
CA ASN A 34 -10.83 14.92 0.76
C ASN A 34 -11.81 15.77 1.56
N ASP A 35 -13.09 15.70 1.23
CA ASP A 35 -14.14 16.55 1.84
C ASP A 35 -14.73 15.92 3.12
N LEU A 36 -14.46 14.64 3.36
CA LEU A 36 -15.08 13.86 4.44
C LEU A 36 -14.15 13.59 5.63
N VAL A 37 -12.85 13.43 5.36
CA VAL A 37 -11.87 13.00 6.36
C VAL A 37 -10.61 13.85 6.22
N PRO A 38 -9.97 14.25 7.36
CA PRO A 38 -8.69 14.94 7.33
C PRO A 38 -7.64 14.13 6.56
N VAL A 39 -6.86 14.82 5.73
CA VAL A 39 -5.83 14.20 4.91
C VAL A 39 -4.54 14.14 5.72
N GLU A 40 -4.38 13.07 6.49
CA GLU A 40 -3.21 12.83 7.32
C GLU A 40 -2.54 11.50 6.92
N ASN A 41 -1.22 11.45 7.11
CA ASN A 41 -0.43 10.23 6.88
C ASN A 41 -0.57 9.64 5.46
N VAL A 42 -0.78 10.47 4.46
CA VAL A 42 -0.71 10.08 3.06
C VAL A 42 0.74 10.13 2.61
N ILE A 43 1.21 9.06 2.00
CA ILE A 43 2.52 8.98 1.37
C ILE A 43 2.34 9.16 -0.13
N VAL A 44 3.10 10.10 -0.70
CA VAL A 44 3.23 10.29 -2.14
C VAL A 44 4.55 9.69 -2.58
N PHE A 45 4.48 8.66 -3.40
CA PHE A 45 5.66 7.94 -3.88
C PHE A 45 5.81 8.05 -5.39
N ASN A 46 6.98 8.51 -5.84
CA ASN A 46 7.33 8.53 -7.25
C ASN A 46 8.01 7.21 -7.63
N VAL A 47 7.31 6.38 -8.39
CA VAL A 47 7.77 5.05 -8.79
C VAL A 47 9.04 5.11 -9.65
N ASN A 48 9.18 6.16 -10.46
CA ASN A 48 10.28 6.29 -11.40
C ASN A 48 11.58 6.84 -10.79
N SER A 49 11.48 7.63 -9.70
CA SER A 49 12.63 8.11 -8.95
C SER A 49 12.94 7.30 -7.70
N ASN A 50 12.00 6.46 -7.28
CA ASN A 50 12.04 5.71 -6.02
C ASN A 50 12.14 6.64 -4.80
N GLU A 51 11.54 7.83 -4.88
CA GLU A 51 11.49 8.82 -3.81
C GLU A 51 10.06 8.96 -3.30
N GLY A 52 9.89 9.07 -1.98
CA GLY A 52 8.61 9.28 -1.34
C GLY A 52 8.64 10.44 -0.37
N VAL A 53 7.50 11.12 -0.23
CA VAL A 53 7.27 12.21 0.72
C VAL A 53 5.98 11.99 1.47
N VAL A 54 5.90 12.48 2.70
CA VAL A 54 4.68 12.46 3.50
C VAL A 54 3.95 13.78 3.32
N VAL A 55 2.65 13.71 3.14
CA VAL A 55 1.77 14.87 3.04
C VAL A 55 1.63 15.52 4.41
N ASP A 56 1.67 16.84 4.47
CA ASP A 56 1.52 17.58 5.72
C ASP A 56 0.04 17.63 6.19
N GLN A 57 -0.19 18.22 7.37
CA GLN A 57 -1.53 18.37 7.96
C GLN A 57 -2.51 19.21 7.12
N PHE A 58 -1.99 20.02 6.17
CA PHE A 58 -2.80 20.82 5.23
C PHE A 58 -3.02 20.12 3.90
N GLY A 59 -2.57 18.89 3.77
CA GLY A 59 -2.62 18.13 2.53
C GLY A 59 -1.56 18.52 1.51
N LEU A 60 -0.55 19.30 1.87
CA LEU A 60 0.49 19.76 0.94
C LEU A 60 1.63 18.75 0.85
N PHE A 61 2.21 18.63 -0.35
CA PHE A 61 3.40 17.83 -0.60
C PHE A 61 4.28 18.47 -1.67
N GLU A 62 5.56 18.14 -1.64
CA GLU A 62 6.53 18.52 -2.64
C GLU A 62 7.40 17.30 -2.99
N VAL A 63 7.43 16.92 -4.26
CA VAL A 63 8.14 15.74 -4.74
C VAL A 63 8.92 16.07 -6.02
N LYS A 64 10.11 15.48 -6.17
CA LYS A 64 10.87 15.61 -7.41
C LYS A 64 10.29 14.69 -8.49
N ALA A 65 9.87 15.28 -9.59
CA ALA A 65 9.24 14.54 -10.67
C ALA A 65 9.57 15.15 -12.06
N LYS A 66 9.32 14.39 -13.09
CA LYS A 66 9.35 14.82 -14.50
C LYS A 66 8.11 14.32 -15.22
N VAL A 67 7.91 14.79 -16.44
CA VAL A 67 6.85 14.30 -17.32
C VAL A 67 6.98 12.79 -17.52
N ASN A 68 5.87 12.08 -17.53
CA ASN A 68 5.72 10.62 -17.56
C ASN A 68 6.19 9.88 -16.30
N ASP A 69 6.55 10.57 -15.21
CA ASP A 69 6.70 9.91 -13.92
C ASP A 69 5.32 9.52 -13.36
N THR A 70 5.27 8.40 -12.62
CA THR A 70 4.06 7.90 -11.99
C THR A 70 4.13 8.17 -10.50
N LEU A 71 3.17 8.95 -9.99
CA LEU A 71 2.98 9.16 -8.56
C LEU A 71 1.93 8.19 -8.01
N VAL A 72 2.25 7.55 -6.90
CA VAL A 72 1.35 6.68 -6.14
C VAL A 72 1.04 7.34 -4.81
N PHE A 73 -0.24 7.55 -4.54
CA PHE A 73 -0.75 8.04 -3.27
C PHE A 73 -1.24 6.85 -2.45
N SER A 74 -0.72 6.68 -1.25
CA SER A 74 -1.03 5.55 -0.38
C SER A 74 -1.27 6.01 1.06
N SER A 75 -2.30 5.47 1.69
CA SER A 75 -2.65 5.70 3.08
C SER A 75 -3.50 4.54 3.62
N LEU A 76 -3.63 4.44 4.94
CA LEU A 76 -4.53 3.48 5.57
C LEU A 76 -6.01 3.90 5.47
N ALA A 77 -6.27 5.22 5.39
CA ALA A 77 -7.63 5.77 5.36
C ALA A 77 -8.21 5.93 3.95
N PHE A 78 -7.36 5.94 2.92
CA PHE A 78 -7.77 6.25 1.54
C PHE A 78 -7.42 5.12 0.59
N LYS A 79 -8.23 4.99 -0.47
CA LYS A 79 -7.93 4.09 -1.58
C LYS A 79 -6.65 4.55 -2.28
N SER A 80 -5.75 3.64 -2.56
CA SER A 80 -4.52 3.94 -3.29
C SER A 80 -4.84 4.48 -4.68
N LYS A 81 -4.21 5.59 -5.06
CA LYS A 81 -4.40 6.26 -6.35
C LYS A 81 -3.09 6.41 -7.08
N LYS A 82 -3.10 6.11 -8.38
CA LYS A 82 -1.94 6.29 -9.26
C LYS A 82 -2.24 7.38 -10.28
N ILE A 83 -1.27 8.27 -10.51
CA ILE A 83 -1.37 9.36 -11.46
C ILE A 83 -0.08 9.39 -12.28
N VAL A 84 -0.21 9.42 -13.60
CA VAL A 84 0.92 9.66 -14.53
C VAL A 84 0.95 11.14 -14.81
N LEU A 85 2.11 11.77 -14.59
CA LEU A 85 2.29 13.21 -14.76
C LEU A 85 2.40 13.60 -16.23
N GLY A 86 1.57 14.54 -16.64
CA GLY A 86 1.63 15.16 -17.94
C GLY A 86 2.37 16.50 -17.94
N GLU A 87 2.62 17.08 -19.09
CA GLU A 87 3.23 18.41 -19.22
C GLU A 87 2.40 19.50 -18.53
N GLY A 88 1.07 19.40 -18.63
CA GLY A 88 0.13 20.33 -18.01
C GLY A 88 0.20 20.39 -16.49
N ASP A 89 0.68 19.34 -15.82
CA ASP A 89 0.76 19.30 -14.37
C ASP A 89 1.92 20.15 -13.83
N PHE A 90 2.94 20.40 -14.65
CA PHE A 90 4.07 21.26 -14.31
C PHE A 90 3.83 22.74 -14.63
N ILE A 91 2.76 23.06 -15.38
CA ILE A 91 2.36 24.44 -15.70
C ILE A 91 1.48 25.00 -14.57
N LYS A 92 0.70 24.14 -13.92
CA LYS A 92 -0.15 24.54 -12.81
C LYS A 92 0.67 24.86 -11.56
N PRO A 93 0.25 25.82 -10.76
CA PRO A 93 0.96 26.19 -9.53
C PRO A 93 0.96 25.05 -8.49
N LYS A 94 -0.05 24.19 -8.50
CA LYS A 94 -0.18 23.03 -7.62
C LYS A 94 -0.95 21.92 -8.33
N LEU A 95 -0.49 20.68 -8.14
CA LEU A 95 -1.24 19.47 -8.53
C LEU A 95 -2.30 19.17 -7.46
N ILE A 96 -3.57 19.22 -7.81
CA ILE A 96 -4.66 18.90 -6.89
C ILE A 96 -5.09 17.45 -7.11
N VAL A 97 -5.08 16.66 -6.03
CA VAL A 97 -5.44 15.24 -6.05
C VAL A 97 -6.53 14.97 -5.02
N ASN A 98 -7.70 14.56 -5.49
CA ASN A 98 -8.77 14.10 -4.61
C ASN A 98 -8.61 12.60 -4.37
N LEU A 99 -8.60 12.18 -3.09
CA LEU A 99 -8.56 10.78 -2.68
C LEU A 99 -9.93 10.35 -2.17
N ASP A 100 -10.28 9.10 -2.46
CA ASP A 100 -11.51 8.47 -1.99
C ASP A 100 -11.23 7.70 -0.69
N VAL A 101 -12.14 7.78 0.28
CA VAL A 101 -12.03 7.06 1.55
C VAL A 101 -12.09 5.56 1.29
N PHE A 102 -11.27 4.81 2.01
CA PHE A 102 -11.33 3.35 2.00
C PHE A 102 -12.51 2.90 2.87
N THR A 103 -13.66 2.69 2.25
CA THR A 103 -14.83 2.08 2.91
C THR A 103 -14.64 0.57 2.91
N ASN A 104 -14.31 0.02 4.06
CA ASN A 104 -14.33 -1.42 4.26
C ASN A 104 -15.79 -1.81 4.55
N GLU A 105 -16.53 -2.20 3.53
CA GLU A 105 -17.82 -2.86 3.74
C GLU A 105 -17.51 -4.22 4.34
N LEU A 106 -17.56 -4.30 5.68
CA LEU A 106 -17.58 -5.58 6.36
C LEU A 106 -18.87 -6.29 5.91
N ALA A 107 -18.72 -7.28 5.03
CA ALA A 107 -19.80 -8.18 4.75
C ALA A 107 -20.30 -8.74 6.09
N GLU A 108 -21.57 -8.52 6.38
CA GLU A 108 -22.21 -9.08 7.57
C GLU A 108 -21.99 -10.60 7.57
N VAL A 109 -21.10 -11.06 8.43
CA VAL A 109 -20.91 -12.47 8.66
C VAL A 109 -22.15 -12.94 9.44
N LEU A 110 -23.17 -13.36 8.73
CA LEU A 110 -24.28 -14.11 9.30
C LEU A 110 -23.71 -15.42 9.85
N ILE A 111 -23.31 -15.37 11.12
CA ILE A 111 -23.06 -16.59 11.88
C ILE A 111 -24.41 -17.27 12.04
N ARG A 112 -24.76 -18.11 11.06
CA ARG A 112 -25.83 -19.08 11.25
C ARG A 112 -25.30 -20.04 12.31
N ALA A 113 -25.70 -19.80 13.56
CA ALA A 113 -25.56 -20.81 14.59
C ALA A 113 -26.30 -22.05 14.04
N LYS A 114 -25.53 -23.03 13.57
CA LYS A 114 -26.08 -24.33 13.25
C LYS A 114 -26.50 -24.93 14.59
N LYS A 115 -27.73 -24.63 15.00
CA LYS A 115 -28.37 -25.24 16.14
C LYS A 115 -28.77 -26.65 15.73
N GLU A 116 -27.81 -27.51 15.52
CA GLU A 116 -27.99 -28.93 15.72
C GLU A 116 -27.58 -29.26 17.16
N LEU A 117 -28.33 -28.73 18.07
CA LEU A 117 -28.53 -29.45 19.34
C LEU A 117 -29.39 -30.65 18.97
N ASN A 118 -28.75 -31.74 18.58
CA ASN A 118 -29.45 -33.04 18.70
C ASN A 118 -29.93 -33.10 20.15
N PRO A 119 -31.22 -33.30 20.40
CA PRO A 119 -31.64 -33.53 21.76
C PRO A 119 -30.75 -34.65 22.28
N ILE A 120 -30.12 -34.46 23.40
CA ILE A 120 -29.42 -35.51 24.10
C ILE A 120 -30.51 -36.47 24.55
N GLU A 121 -30.98 -37.32 23.65
CA GLU A 121 -31.70 -38.54 23.97
C GLU A 121 -30.63 -39.50 24.52
N GLY A 122 -30.25 -39.30 25.72
CA GLY A 122 -29.28 -40.14 26.37
C GLY A 122 -29.09 -39.65 27.79
N ASN A 123 -29.67 -40.38 28.65
CA ASN A 123 -29.50 -40.42 30.08
C ASN A 123 -28.30 -39.55 30.56
N SER A 124 -28.56 -38.30 30.96
CA SER A 124 -27.57 -37.36 31.47
C SER A 124 -26.79 -37.93 32.67
N GLN A 125 -27.41 -38.90 33.37
CA GLN A 125 -26.80 -39.66 34.47
C GLN A 125 -25.55 -40.42 34.01
N ARG A 126 -25.58 -41.01 32.83
CA ARG A 126 -24.45 -41.79 32.32
C ARG A 126 -23.20 -40.93 32.02
N TYR A 127 -23.37 -39.66 31.64
CA TYR A 127 -22.25 -38.72 31.45
C TYR A 127 -21.63 -38.27 32.76
N VAL A 128 -22.43 -38.09 33.79
CA VAL A 128 -21.98 -37.76 35.13
C VAL A 128 -21.18 -38.94 35.73
N ASP A 129 -21.69 -40.16 35.56
CA ASP A 129 -21.06 -41.36 36.09
C ASP A 129 -19.70 -41.65 35.44
N LEU A 130 -19.55 -41.42 34.10
CA LEU A 130 -18.27 -41.60 33.43
C LEU A 130 -17.21 -40.60 33.89
N LYS A 131 -17.58 -39.35 34.18
CA LYS A 131 -16.66 -38.33 34.67
C LYS A 131 -16.22 -38.60 36.11
N PHE A 132 -17.13 -39.12 36.94
CA PHE A 132 -16.85 -39.48 38.32
C PHE A 132 -15.91 -40.68 38.47
N PHE A 133 -15.98 -41.64 37.56
CA PHE A 133 -15.12 -42.83 37.58
C PHE A 133 -13.67 -42.50 37.18
N ASP A 134 -13.46 -41.54 36.29
CA ASP A 134 -12.09 -41.12 35.88
C ASP A 134 -11.40 -40.34 36.99
N ASP A 135 -12.11 -39.48 37.72
CA ASP A 135 -11.52 -38.68 38.81
C ASP A 135 -11.20 -39.57 40.05
N ALA A 136 -11.95 -40.63 40.28
CA ALA A 136 -11.67 -41.58 41.38
C ALA A 136 -10.41 -42.44 41.18
N LYS A 137 -10.01 -42.63 39.90
CA LYS A 137 -8.75 -43.38 39.57
C LYS A 137 -7.49 -42.55 39.65
N SER A 138 -7.60 -41.24 39.60
CA SER A 138 -6.46 -40.29 39.62
C SER A 138 -6.13 -39.77 41.02
N SER A 139 -6.85 -40.20 42.05
CA SER A 139 -6.54 -39.79 43.44
C SER A 139 -5.26 -40.50 43.92
N PRO A 140 -4.19 -39.77 44.31
CA PRO A 140 -3.00 -40.40 44.84
C PRO A 140 -3.34 -41.03 46.17
N LYS A 141 -3.05 -42.35 46.31
CA LYS A 141 -3.05 -43.05 47.58
C LYS A 141 -2.09 -42.36 48.55
N ASN A 142 -2.60 -41.64 49.52
CA ASN A 142 -1.82 -41.24 50.66
C ASN A 142 -1.45 -42.50 51.45
N ARG A 143 -0.14 -42.75 51.54
CA ARG A 143 0.48 -43.60 52.52
C ARG A 143 0.87 -42.74 53.71
#